data_f662c632efaf989288cc353748d38e02
#
_entry.id   f662c632efaf989288cc353748d38e02
#
_cell.length_a   1.000
_cell.length_b   1.000
_cell.length_c   1.000
_cell.angle_alpha   90.00
_cell.angle_beta   90.00
_cell.angle_gamma   90.00
#
_symmetry.space_group_name_H-M   'P 1'
#
loop_
_entity.id
_entity.type
_entity.pdbx_description
1 polymer ?
#
loop_
_entity_poly.entity_id
_entity_poly.type
_entity_poly.pdbx_seq_one_letter_code
_entity_poly.pdbx_strand_id
1 'polypeptide(L)'
;MNERKNRPQGPQGFRRQDRPQAQEPVEENEGQLEGRNAIQEALKSGRTIDKLFVASGDTDKGLQRLAAQAKEAGAVVVPVDRRKLDAMSFTRSHQGVIALCAAHDYYTIDDILAEAAARGQAPLIVICDELSDPHNLGAILRSAECAGAHGVIIPKRRSVGLTATVAKASAG
;
A
#
# COMPACT_ATOMS: atom_id res chain seq x y z
N MET A 1 -45.35 -64.80 -9.56
CA MET A 1 -45.87 -63.58 -8.87
C MET A 1 -44.68 -62.96 -8.17
N ASN A 2 -44.10 -61.93 -8.79
CA ASN A 2 -42.95 -61.25 -8.22
C ASN A 2 -43.10 -59.74 -8.51
N GLU A 3 -43.68 -59.04 -7.56
CA GLU A 3 -43.88 -57.59 -7.56
C GLU A 3 -42.53 -56.93 -7.28
N ARG A 4 -41.91 -56.31 -8.28
CA ARG A 4 -40.80 -55.40 -8.10
C ARG A 4 -41.29 -54.00 -7.72
N LYS A 5 -41.09 -53.68 -6.44
CA LYS A 5 -41.36 -52.35 -5.88
C LYS A 5 -40.49 -51.29 -6.55
N ASN A 6 -41.16 -50.35 -7.18
CA ASN A 6 -40.58 -49.15 -7.81
C ASN A 6 -40.17 -48.19 -6.67
N ARG A 7 -38.86 -47.88 -6.54
CA ARG A 7 -38.36 -46.86 -5.61
C ARG A 7 -38.33 -45.52 -6.36
N PRO A 8 -38.84 -44.45 -5.79
CA PRO A 8 -38.72 -43.09 -6.39
C PRO A 8 -37.29 -42.60 -6.25
N GLN A 9 -36.74 -42.10 -7.37
CA GLN A 9 -35.47 -41.40 -7.41
C GLN A 9 -35.59 -40.07 -6.67
N GLY A 10 -34.70 -39.83 -5.70
CA GLY A 10 -34.59 -38.56 -4.99
C GLY A 10 -34.14 -37.41 -5.88
N PRO A 11 -34.37 -36.15 -5.47
CA PRO A 11 -34.08 -34.98 -6.28
C PRO A 11 -32.59 -34.85 -6.53
N GLN A 12 -32.21 -34.68 -7.81
CA GLN A 12 -30.85 -34.41 -8.25
C GLN A 12 -30.37 -33.11 -7.63
N GLY A 13 -29.25 -33.19 -6.89
CA GLY A 13 -28.61 -32.05 -6.26
C GLY A 13 -28.24 -30.98 -7.30
N PHE A 14 -28.73 -29.78 -7.08
CA PHE A 14 -28.29 -28.59 -7.81
C PHE A 14 -26.77 -28.43 -7.67
N ARG A 15 -26.02 -28.65 -8.75
CA ARG A 15 -24.65 -28.20 -8.88
C ARG A 15 -24.65 -26.68 -8.68
N ARG A 16 -24.06 -26.21 -7.61
CA ARG A 16 -23.68 -24.80 -7.47
C ARG A 16 -22.72 -24.49 -8.62
N GLN A 17 -23.21 -23.74 -9.57
CA GLN A 17 -22.37 -23.09 -10.57
C GLN A 17 -21.47 -22.13 -9.80
N ASP A 18 -20.16 -22.38 -9.81
CA ASP A 18 -19.17 -21.43 -9.39
C ASP A 18 -19.38 -20.15 -10.22
N ARG A 19 -20.02 -19.15 -9.58
CA ARG A 19 -20.03 -17.79 -10.14
C ARG A 19 -18.57 -17.36 -10.21
N PRO A 20 -18.10 -16.86 -11.37
CA PRO A 20 -16.86 -16.14 -11.40
C PRO A 20 -16.95 -15.01 -10.37
N GLN A 21 -16.06 -14.99 -9.39
CA GLN A 21 -15.92 -13.84 -8.52
C GLN A 21 -15.64 -12.65 -9.44
N ALA A 22 -16.57 -11.73 -9.51
CA ALA A 22 -16.34 -10.44 -10.14
C ALA A 22 -15.13 -9.85 -9.43
N GLN A 23 -14.02 -9.71 -10.16
CA GLN A 23 -12.87 -8.95 -9.68
C GLN A 23 -13.39 -7.55 -9.42
N GLU A 24 -13.41 -7.16 -8.14
CA GLU A 24 -13.68 -5.78 -7.76
C GLU A 24 -12.75 -4.89 -8.59
N PRO A 25 -13.26 -3.79 -9.18
CA PRO A 25 -12.41 -2.88 -9.92
C PRO A 25 -11.28 -2.47 -8.98
N VAL A 26 -10.04 -2.72 -9.40
CA VAL A 26 -8.85 -2.24 -8.70
C VAL A 26 -8.98 -0.72 -8.71
N GLU A 27 -9.39 -0.14 -7.59
CA GLU A 27 -9.46 1.31 -7.43
C GLU A 27 -8.08 1.85 -7.83
N GLU A 28 -8.06 2.80 -8.75
CA GLU A 28 -6.84 3.52 -9.12
C GLU A 28 -6.24 4.05 -7.82
N ASN A 29 -5.14 3.40 -7.38
CA ASN A 29 -4.47 3.80 -6.16
C ASN A 29 -3.78 5.13 -6.46
N GLU A 30 -4.41 6.24 -6.10
CA GLU A 30 -3.81 7.58 -6.17
C GLU A 30 -2.47 7.56 -5.42
N GLY A 31 -1.38 7.38 -6.14
CA GLY A 31 -0.04 7.23 -5.56
C GLY A 31 0.70 5.97 -6.02
N GLN A 32 0.04 5.04 -6.72
CA GLN A 32 0.74 3.93 -7.35
C GLN A 32 1.30 4.37 -8.71
N LEU A 33 2.59 4.14 -8.91
CA LEU A 33 3.28 4.34 -10.19
C LEU A 33 3.74 2.99 -10.74
N GLU A 34 3.52 2.79 -12.04
CA GLU A 34 3.90 1.57 -12.73
C GLU A 34 4.87 1.85 -13.88
N GLY A 35 5.85 0.97 -14.02
CA GLY A 35 6.84 1.07 -15.07
C GLY A 35 8.03 1.96 -14.73
N ARG A 36 9.14 1.66 -15.38
CA ARG A 36 10.46 2.24 -15.07
C ARG A 36 10.52 3.75 -15.28
N ASN A 37 9.92 4.24 -16.36
CA ASN A 37 9.98 5.66 -16.72
C ASN A 37 9.21 6.53 -15.72
N ALA A 38 7.99 6.12 -15.33
CA ALA A 38 7.18 6.84 -14.37
C ALA A 38 7.88 6.95 -13.00
N ILE A 39 8.50 5.85 -12.56
CA ILE A 39 9.23 5.81 -11.29
C ILE A 39 10.51 6.65 -11.36
N GLN A 40 11.22 6.62 -12.49
CA GLN A 40 12.40 7.44 -12.68
C GLN A 40 12.08 8.95 -12.67
N GLU A 41 10.99 9.35 -13.30
CA GLU A 41 10.52 10.73 -13.25
C GLU A 41 10.08 11.14 -11.84
N ALA A 42 9.41 10.28 -11.11
CA ALA A 42 9.05 10.52 -9.71
C ALA A 42 10.29 10.75 -8.83
N LEU A 43 11.33 9.93 -9.00
CA LEU A 43 12.59 10.11 -8.28
C LEU A 43 13.29 11.43 -8.64
N LYS A 44 13.29 11.82 -9.92
CA LYS A 44 13.87 13.09 -10.38
C LYS A 44 13.11 14.32 -9.88
N SER A 45 11.79 14.22 -9.78
CA SER A 45 10.92 15.30 -9.26
C SER A 45 10.94 15.40 -7.72
N GLY A 46 11.68 14.54 -7.04
CA GLY A 46 11.77 14.53 -5.58
C GLY A 46 10.51 13.95 -4.89
N ARG A 47 9.62 13.28 -5.65
CA ARG A 47 8.43 12.67 -5.06
C ARG A 47 8.81 11.55 -4.12
N THR A 48 8.27 11.55 -2.91
CA THR A 48 8.55 10.55 -1.89
C THR A 48 7.95 9.20 -2.25
N ILE A 49 8.82 8.20 -2.41
CA ILE A 49 8.43 6.80 -2.65
C ILE A 49 8.55 6.03 -1.33
N ASP A 50 7.44 5.51 -0.81
CA ASP A 50 7.42 4.70 0.40
C ASP A 50 7.97 3.29 0.14
N LYS A 51 7.43 2.64 -0.88
CA LYS A 51 7.78 1.26 -1.24
C LYS A 51 8.00 1.11 -2.74
N LEU A 52 9.02 0.38 -3.10
CA LEU A 52 9.30 -0.03 -4.47
C LEU A 52 9.28 -1.55 -4.55
N PHE A 53 8.26 -2.11 -5.20
CA PHE A 53 8.17 -3.53 -5.48
C PHE A 53 8.92 -3.85 -6.77
N VAL A 54 9.85 -4.80 -6.71
CA VAL A 54 10.72 -5.17 -7.83
C VAL A 54 10.62 -6.66 -8.08
N ALA A 55 10.51 -7.07 -9.34
CA ALA A 55 10.48 -8.48 -9.72
C ALA A 55 11.73 -9.22 -9.22
N SER A 56 11.54 -10.28 -8.44
CA SER A 56 12.62 -11.15 -7.97
C SER A 56 13.26 -11.90 -9.14
N GLY A 57 14.59 -12.02 -9.11
CA GLY A 57 15.34 -12.77 -10.12
C GLY A 57 15.53 -12.03 -11.44
N ASP A 58 15.07 -10.80 -11.58
CA ASP A 58 15.34 -9.98 -12.75
C ASP A 58 16.81 -9.49 -12.70
N THR A 59 17.57 -9.84 -13.74
CA THR A 59 18.99 -9.49 -13.88
C THR A 59 19.22 -8.20 -14.67
N ASP A 60 18.15 -7.52 -15.06
CA ASP A 60 18.24 -6.28 -15.83
C ASP A 60 18.96 -5.17 -15.03
N LYS A 61 20.07 -4.73 -15.57
CA LYS A 61 20.92 -3.69 -14.94
C LYS A 61 20.18 -2.36 -14.75
N GLY A 62 19.25 -2.02 -15.66
CA GLY A 62 18.46 -0.79 -15.55
C GLY A 62 17.51 -0.85 -14.38
N LEU A 63 16.85 -2.00 -14.15
CA LEU A 63 15.98 -2.22 -13.02
C LEU A 63 16.73 -2.21 -11.68
N GLN A 64 17.93 -2.85 -11.65
CA GLN A 64 18.78 -2.82 -10.46
C GLN A 64 19.26 -1.41 -10.10
N ARG A 65 19.64 -0.60 -11.13
CA ARG A 65 20.02 0.81 -10.93
C ARG A 65 18.85 1.63 -10.38
N LEU A 66 17.66 1.46 -10.94
CA LEU A 66 16.45 2.15 -10.48
C LEU A 66 16.13 1.79 -9.02
N ALA A 67 16.23 0.52 -8.66
CA ALA A 67 16.04 0.05 -7.29
C ALA A 67 17.08 0.64 -6.32
N ALA A 68 18.34 0.76 -6.74
CA ALA A 68 19.39 1.40 -5.94
C ALA A 68 19.10 2.88 -5.72
N GLN A 69 18.74 3.63 -6.77
CA GLN A 69 18.38 5.04 -6.67
C GLN A 69 17.17 5.27 -5.74
N ALA A 70 16.12 4.45 -5.87
CA ALA A 70 14.97 4.54 -4.97
C ALA A 70 15.35 4.26 -3.51
N LYS A 71 16.24 3.28 -3.27
CA LYS A 71 16.73 2.98 -1.92
C LYS A 71 17.55 4.13 -1.34
N GLU A 72 18.42 4.77 -2.14
CA GLU A 72 19.18 5.97 -1.75
C GLU A 72 18.25 7.15 -1.42
N ALA A 73 17.15 7.30 -2.16
CA ALA A 73 16.08 8.27 -1.89
C ALA A 73 15.22 7.91 -0.66
N GLY A 74 15.51 6.79 0.03
CA GLY A 74 14.82 6.39 1.26
C GLY A 74 13.66 5.42 1.09
N ALA A 75 13.36 4.97 -0.13
CA ALA A 75 12.30 3.99 -0.39
C ALA A 75 12.64 2.61 0.17
N VAL A 76 11.62 1.88 0.65
CA VAL A 76 11.75 0.48 1.03
C VAL A 76 11.64 -0.39 -0.22
N VAL A 77 12.75 -0.95 -0.70
CA VAL A 77 12.76 -1.88 -1.84
C VAL A 77 12.35 -3.27 -1.38
N VAL A 78 11.29 -3.81 -2.01
CA VAL A 78 10.71 -5.11 -1.68
C VAL A 78 10.78 -6.03 -2.91
N PRO A 79 11.63 -7.05 -2.92
CA PRO A 79 11.62 -8.05 -3.98
C PRO A 79 10.35 -8.90 -3.87
N VAL A 80 9.67 -9.09 -4.99
CA VAL A 80 8.41 -9.86 -5.06
C VAL A 80 8.37 -10.74 -6.32
N ASP A 81 7.56 -11.79 -6.28
CA ASP A 81 7.28 -12.60 -7.46
C ASP A 81 6.55 -11.76 -8.52
N ARG A 82 6.82 -12.03 -9.80
CA ARG A 82 6.20 -11.30 -10.92
C ARG A 82 4.68 -11.40 -10.90
N ARG A 83 4.13 -12.54 -10.48
CA ARG A 83 2.67 -12.72 -10.30
C ARG A 83 2.06 -11.73 -9.31
N LYS A 84 2.81 -11.36 -8.29
CA LYS A 84 2.36 -10.35 -7.34
C LYS A 84 2.31 -8.97 -7.98
N LEU A 85 3.29 -8.62 -8.82
CA LEU A 85 3.25 -7.38 -9.59
C LEU A 85 2.08 -7.37 -10.58
N ASP A 86 1.84 -8.50 -11.29
CA ASP A 86 0.70 -8.65 -12.21
C ASP A 86 -0.64 -8.44 -11.47
N ALA A 87 -0.76 -8.95 -10.24
CA ALA A 87 -1.96 -8.80 -9.42
C ALA A 87 -2.15 -7.37 -8.87
N MET A 88 -1.07 -6.64 -8.64
CA MET A 88 -1.10 -5.25 -8.17
C MET A 88 -1.28 -4.25 -9.31
N SER A 89 -0.92 -4.63 -10.55
CA SER A 89 -0.89 -3.74 -11.70
C SER A 89 -2.29 -3.46 -12.24
N PHE A 90 -2.62 -2.20 -12.41
CA PHE A 90 -3.84 -1.75 -13.08
C PHE A 90 -3.60 -1.51 -14.58
N THR A 91 -2.37 -1.11 -15.00
CA THR A 91 -2.03 -0.87 -16.41
C THR A 91 -1.62 -2.13 -17.17
N ARG A 92 -1.28 -3.21 -16.46
CA ARG A 92 -0.63 -4.43 -16.99
C ARG A 92 0.70 -4.17 -17.69
N SER A 93 1.31 -3.01 -17.45
CA SER A 93 2.54 -2.54 -18.12
C SER A 93 3.64 -2.18 -17.13
N HIS A 94 3.67 -2.84 -15.96
CA HIS A 94 4.55 -2.53 -14.83
C HIS A 94 6.06 -2.72 -15.10
N GLN A 95 6.46 -3.40 -16.18
CA GLN A 95 7.88 -3.60 -16.57
C GLN A 95 8.78 -4.14 -15.44
N GLY A 96 8.23 -4.96 -14.55
CA GLY A 96 8.95 -5.55 -13.42
C GLY A 96 9.06 -4.65 -12.18
N VAL A 97 8.36 -3.51 -12.14
CA VAL A 97 8.45 -2.57 -11.02
C VAL A 97 7.16 -1.79 -10.81
N ILE A 98 6.77 -1.64 -9.53
CA ILE A 98 5.64 -0.82 -9.07
C ILE A 98 6.11 -0.03 -7.84
N ALA A 99 5.82 1.26 -7.80
CA ALA A 99 6.09 2.13 -6.66
C ALA A 99 4.79 2.57 -5.98
N LEU A 100 4.82 2.66 -4.65
CA LEU A 100 3.82 3.35 -3.86
C LEU A 100 4.43 4.63 -3.35
N CYS A 101 3.85 5.75 -3.74
CA CYS A 101 4.26 7.07 -3.32
C CYS A 101 3.43 7.54 -2.13
N ALA A 102 4.04 8.32 -1.26
CA ALA A 102 3.31 9.02 -0.21
C ALA A 102 2.33 10.06 -0.79
N ALA A 103 1.18 10.22 -0.15
CA ALA A 103 0.20 11.26 -0.48
C ALA A 103 0.65 12.64 0.05
N HIS A 104 1.44 12.63 1.13
CA HIS A 104 1.98 13.82 1.79
C HIS A 104 3.46 13.62 2.12
N ASP A 105 4.18 14.72 2.29
CA ASP A 105 5.59 14.68 2.71
C ASP A 105 5.73 14.23 4.16
N TYR A 106 6.88 13.61 4.44
CA TYR A 106 7.26 13.26 5.81
C TYR A 106 8.18 14.33 6.38
N TYR A 107 8.03 14.54 7.67
CA TYR A 107 8.88 15.40 8.48
C TYR A 107 9.86 14.58 9.32
N THR A 108 10.93 15.21 9.78
CA THR A 108 11.87 14.59 10.71
C THR A 108 11.38 14.73 12.15
N ILE A 109 11.96 13.94 13.05
CA ILE A 109 11.66 14.08 14.50
C ILE A 109 12.07 15.48 15.00
N ASP A 110 13.18 16.02 14.47
CA ASP A 110 13.65 17.35 14.83
C ASP A 110 12.66 18.45 14.39
N ASP A 111 12.01 18.31 13.24
CA ASP A 111 10.97 19.21 12.78
C ASP A 111 9.76 19.19 13.75
N ILE A 112 9.33 18.00 14.20
CA ILE A 112 8.23 17.86 15.17
C ILE A 112 8.58 18.51 16.51
N LEU A 113 9.80 18.33 16.99
CA LEU A 113 10.26 18.94 18.24
C LEU A 113 10.39 20.46 18.12
N ALA A 114 10.86 20.95 16.97
CA ALA A 114 10.95 22.39 16.68
C ALA A 114 9.56 23.05 16.66
N GLU A 115 8.55 22.37 16.10
CA GLU A 115 7.17 22.85 16.10
C GLU A 115 6.60 22.96 17.51
N ALA A 116 6.83 21.97 18.38
CA ALA A 116 6.42 22.03 19.79
C ALA A 116 7.08 23.19 20.52
N ALA A 117 8.38 23.39 20.30
CA ALA A 117 9.12 24.50 20.89
C ALA A 117 8.62 25.88 20.40
N ALA A 118 8.32 25.99 19.09
CA ALA A 118 7.78 27.23 18.51
C ALA A 118 6.41 27.60 19.09
N ARG A 119 5.60 26.58 19.45
CA ARG A 119 4.31 26.77 20.12
C ARG A 119 4.47 27.03 21.65
N GLY A 120 5.67 26.93 22.21
CA GLY A 120 5.90 27.03 23.63
C GLY A 120 5.25 25.90 24.45
N GLN A 121 5.09 24.72 23.85
CA GLN A 121 4.39 23.57 24.44
C GLN A 121 5.34 22.40 24.68
N ALA A 122 5.02 21.57 25.68
CA ALA A 122 5.68 20.27 25.80
C ALA A 122 5.29 19.37 24.61
N PRO A 123 6.25 18.66 23.97
CA PRO A 123 5.95 17.84 22.81
C PRO A 123 5.01 16.67 23.16
N LEU A 124 3.87 16.61 22.49
CA LEU A 124 2.96 15.46 22.48
C LEU A 124 3.14 14.73 21.16
N ILE A 125 3.67 13.51 21.23
CA ILE A 125 4.01 12.69 20.03
C ILE A 125 3.33 11.33 20.15
N VAL A 126 2.66 10.89 19.10
CA VAL A 126 2.07 9.57 19.00
C VAL A 126 3.03 8.68 18.21
N ILE A 127 3.35 7.50 18.73
CA ILE A 127 4.19 6.51 18.03
C ILE A 127 3.32 5.30 17.72
N CYS A 128 3.20 4.98 16.42
CA CYS A 128 2.49 3.80 15.94
C CYS A 128 3.50 2.70 15.65
N ASP A 129 3.28 1.49 16.15
CA ASP A 129 4.13 0.34 15.86
C ASP A 129 3.35 -0.75 15.10
N GLU A 130 3.95 -1.28 14.03
CA GLU A 130 3.43 -2.37 13.17
C GLU A 130 1.98 -2.18 12.67
N LEU A 131 1.53 -0.93 12.51
CA LEU A 131 0.18 -0.61 12.05
C LEU A 131 0.07 -0.84 10.54
N SER A 132 -0.71 -1.84 10.12
CA SER A 132 -0.84 -2.25 8.71
C SER A 132 -2.13 -1.77 8.02
N ASP A 133 -3.16 -1.43 8.78
CA ASP A 133 -4.45 -0.98 8.25
C ASP A 133 -4.46 0.53 8.02
N PRO A 134 -4.69 1.00 6.76
CA PRO A 134 -4.73 2.42 6.43
C PRO A 134 -5.88 3.17 7.10
N HIS A 135 -7.02 2.54 7.34
CA HIS A 135 -8.16 3.18 8.01
C HIS A 135 -7.85 3.46 9.49
N ASN A 136 -7.15 2.52 10.15
CA ASN A 136 -6.73 2.71 11.53
C ASN A 136 -5.70 3.83 11.65
N LEU A 137 -4.71 3.89 10.73
CA LEU A 137 -3.75 5.00 10.73
C LEU A 137 -4.46 6.35 10.52
N GLY A 138 -5.39 6.44 9.55
CA GLY A 138 -6.17 7.65 9.31
C GLY A 138 -6.97 8.09 10.54
N ALA A 139 -7.61 7.14 11.25
CA ALA A 139 -8.34 7.43 12.48
C ALA A 139 -7.40 7.94 13.59
N ILE A 140 -6.20 7.37 13.73
CA ILE A 140 -5.20 7.81 14.70
C ILE A 140 -4.71 9.23 14.38
N LEU A 141 -4.40 9.52 13.10
CA LEU A 141 -3.98 10.85 12.65
C LEU A 141 -5.03 11.90 13.02
N ARG A 142 -6.29 11.66 12.69
CA ARG A 142 -7.39 12.56 13.04
C ARG A 142 -7.52 12.75 14.56
N SER A 143 -7.40 11.68 15.34
CA SER A 143 -7.47 11.76 16.81
C SER A 143 -6.29 12.50 17.40
N ALA A 144 -5.08 12.29 16.87
CA ALA A 144 -3.87 12.98 17.28
C ALA A 144 -3.96 14.49 17.01
N GLU A 145 -4.46 14.88 15.84
CA GLU A 145 -4.72 16.27 15.50
C GLU A 145 -5.72 16.92 16.48
N CYS A 146 -6.85 16.28 16.73
CA CYS A 146 -7.84 16.75 17.68
C CYS A 146 -7.30 16.87 19.14
N ALA A 147 -6.33 16.01 19.50
CA ALA A 147 -5.67 16.04 20.80
C ALA A 147 -4.55 17.09 20.90
N GLY A 148 -4.23 17.78 19.80
CA GLY A 148 -3.14 18.75 19.74
C GLY A 148 -1.75 18.11 19.71
N ALA A 149 -1.61 16.89 19.18
CA ALA A 149 -0.31 16.26 19.00
C ALA A 149 0.53 17.04 17.98
N HIS A 150 1.84 17.12 18.25
CA HIS A 150 2.80 17.80 17.38
C HIS A 150 3.29 16.92 16.25
N GLY A 151 3.08 15.61 16.33
CA GLY A 151 3.41 14.67 15.28
C GLY A 151 3.03 13.23 15.59
N VAL A 152 2.96 12.43 14.51
CA VAL A 152 2.75 10.98 14.58
C VAL A 152 3.92 10.29 13.90
N ILE A 153 4.60 9.41 14.61
CA ILE A 153 5.73 8.63 14.10
C ILE A 153 5.24 7.27 13.65
N ILE A 154 5.55 6.90 12.41
CA ILE A 154 5.26 5.59 11.84
C ILE A 154 6.55 4.91 11.36
N PRO A 155 6.73 3.60 11.55
CA PRO A 155 7.89 2.88 11.05
C PRO A 155 7.88 2.83 9.51
N LYS A 156 9.06 2.95 8.88
CA LYS A 156 9.19 2.76 7.43
C LYS A 156 8.89 1.33 6.97
N ARG A 157 9.07 0.35 7.85
CA ARG A 157 8.89 -1.08 7.56
C ARG A 157 7.78 -1.66 8.43
N ARG A 158 7.09 -2.68 7.92
CA ARG A 158 5.99 -3.39 8.60
C ARG A 158 4.86 -2.46 9.05
N SER A 159 4.69 -1.35 8.34
CA SER A 159 3.63 -0.38 8.60
C SER A 159 3.06 0.12 7.28
N VAL A 160 1.85 0.64 7.33
CA VAL A 160 1.27 1.40 6.24
C VAL A 160 1.90 2.79 6.21
N GLY A 161 2.16 3.32 5.01
CA GLY A 161 2.61 4.71 4.81
C GLY A 161 1.44 5.67 4.62
N LEU A 162 1.74 6.94 4.33
CA LEU A 162 0.73 7.98 4.06
C LEU A 162 0.13 7.82 2.65
N THR A 163 -0.69 6.79 2.48
CA THR A 163 -1.41 6.53 1.22
C THR A 163 -2.62 7.44 1.05
N ALA A 164 -3.17 7.52 -0.18
CA ALA A 164 -4.42 8.24 -0.44
C ALA A 164 -5.59 7.75 0.44
N THR A 165 -5.64 6.44 0.73
CA THR A 165 -6.62 5.86 1.65
C THR A 165 -6.47 6.40 3.07
N VAL A 166 -5.22 6.55 3.56
CA VAL A 166 -4.94 7.15 4.86
C VAL A 166 -5.38 8.62 4.88
N ALA A 167 -5.06 9.38 3.83
CA ALA A 167 -5.48 10.77 3.70
C ALA A 167 -7.02 10.90 3.75
N LYS A 168 -7.75 10.09 2.97
CA LYS A 168 -9.22 10.05 3.03
C LYS A 168 -9.75 9.69 4.41
N ALA A 169 -9.14 8.74 5.11
CA ALA A 169 -9.57 8.29 6.44
C ALA A 169 -9.25 9.31 7.55
N SER A 170 -8.24 10.15 7.37
CA SER A 170 -7.88 11.22 8.30
C SER A 170 -8.68 12.51 8.09
N ALA A 171 -9.47 12.60 7.04
CA ALA A 171 -10.20 13.79 6.59
C ALA A 171 -9.32 14.89 5.96
N GLY A 172 -8.22 14.48 5.35
CA GLY A 172 -7.33 15.34 4.58
C GLY A 172 -5.95 15.43 5.12
#